data_20742ca2e6a3945301ed40c6d5f6b60f
#
_entry.id   20742ca2e6a3945301ed40c6d5f6b60f
#
_cell.length_a   1.000
_cell.length_b   1.000
_cell.length_c   1.000
_cell.angle_alpha   90.00
_cell.angle_beta   90.00
_cell.angle_gamma   90.00
#
_symmetry.space_group_name_H-M   'P 1'
#
loop_
_entity.id
_entity.type
_entity.pdbx_description
1 polymer ?
#
loop_
_entity_poly.entity_id
_entity_poly.type
_entity_poly.pdbx_seq_one_letter_code
_entity_poly.pdbx_strand_id
1 'polypeptide(L)'
;MELDDLLLIGAVLWIATRKWSDEVVPALQRGGVKVYEKLHDDEGHKRDLPGKGMTRAQIATVARQAGFTENEVPTMVAIAMAESGGVPNAYTKTDREESVGLWQINLKAHSQWSREEMADPAKNAHAAFVLSRSKRGLMHWSVYQNDRYKDFL
;
A
#
# COMPACT_ATOMS: atom_id res chain seq x y z
N MET A 1 22.22 -11.44 -22.09
CA MET A 1 22.07 -10.39 -21.08
C MET A 1 23.42 -10.25 -20.42
N GLU A 2 24.15 -9.22 -20.75
CA GLU A 2 25.52 -9.00 -20.31
C GLU A 2 25.52 -8.52 -18.85
N LEU A 3 26.66 -8.74 -18.15
CA LEU A 3 26.85 -8.34 -16.73
C LEU A 3 26.58 -6.82 -16.52
N ASP A 4 26.81 -6.02 -17.54
CA ASP A 4 26.57 -4.56 -17.55
C ASP A 4 25.09 -4.20 -17.46
N ASP A 5 24.20 -5.00 -18.09
CA ASP A 5 22.76 -4.81 -18.02
C ASP A 5 22.19 -5.07 -16.61
N LEU A 6 22.78 -6.04 -15.90
CA LEU A 6 22.37 -6.35 -14.51
C LEU A 6 22.82 -5.26 -13.53
N LEU A 7 23.99 -4.67 -13.76
CA LEU A 7 24.50 -3.54 -12.95
C LEU A 7 23.68 -2.28 -13.17
N LEU A 8 23.25 -2.03 -14.42
CA LEU A 8 22.41 -0.88 -14.75
C LEU A 8 21.02 -0.98 -14.13
N ILE A 9 20.39 -2.16 -14.18
CA ILE A 9 19.10 -2.42 -13.55
C ILE A 9 19.21 -2.29 -12.03
N GLY A 10 20.27 -2.81 -11.42
CA GLY A 10 20.54 -2.68 -10.00
C GLY A 10 20.74 -1.22 -9.56
N ALA A 11 21.48 -0.43 -10.35
CA ALA A 11 21.72 0.98 -10.08
C ALA A 11 20.45 1.82 -10.23
N VAL A 12 19.63 1.56 -11.25
CA VAL A 12 18.34 2.26 -11.46
C VAL A 12 17.36 1.93 -10.34
N LEU A 13 17.28 0.66 -9.90
CA LEU A 13 16.47 0.29 -8.74
C LEU A 13 16.97 0.93 -7.45
N TRP A 14 18.29 0.98 -7.24
CA TRP A 14 18.89 1.58 -6.06
C TRP A 14 18.69 3.11 -6.00
N ILE A 15 18.83 3.80 -7.14
CA ILE A 15 18.57 5.23 -7.26
C ILE A 15 17.08 5.51 -7.06
N ALA A 16 16.20 4.69 -7.64
CA ALA A 16 14.76 4.84 -7.48
C ALA A 16 14.31 4.63 -6.03
N THR A 17 14.86 3.62 -5.34
CA THR A 17 14.54 3.37 -3.92
C THR A 17 15.11 4.44 -3.01
N ARG A 18 16.32 4.95 -3.26
CA ARG A 18 16.95 6.00 -2.47
C ARG A 18 16.26 7.36 -2.67
N LYS A 19 15.91 7.71 -3.91
CA LYS A 19 15.14 8.91 -4.19
C LYS A 19 13.75 8.85 -3.56
N TRP A 20 13.19 7.65 -3.48
CA TRP A 20 11.91 7.42 -2.82
C TRP A 20 12.01 7.62 -1.31
N SER A 21 13.03 7.06 -0.64
CA SER A 21 13.25 7.22 0.81
C SER A 21 13.61 8.65 1.21
N ASP A 22 14.39 9.36 0.40
CA ASP A 22 14.97 10.63 0.78
C ASP A 22 14.10 11.86 0.38
N GLU A 23 13.34 11.74 -0.71
CA GLU A 23 12.52 12.84 -1.25
C GLU A 23 11.02 12.56 -1.22
N VAL A 24 10.60 11.34 -1.61
CA VAL A 24 9.19 11.02 -1.79
C VAL A 24 8.53 10.66 -0.45
N VAL A 25 9.20 9.88 0.40
CA VAL A 25 8.67 9.55 1.74
C VAL A 25 8.46 10.79 2.59
N PRO A 26 9.41 11.76 2.70
CA PRO A 26 9.17 13.00 3.44
C PRO A 26 8.09 13.89 2.81
N ALA A 27 7.94 13.86 1.47
CA ALA A 27 6.88 14.61 0.79
C ALA A 27 5.50 13.98 1.01
N LEU A 28 5.42 12.65 1.00
CA LEU A 28 4.21 11.89 1.31
C LEU A 28 3.84 12.00 2.78
N GLN A 29 4.81 11.99 3.69
CA GLN A 29 4.57 12.22 5.12
C GLN A 29 3.97 13.59 5.37
N ARG A 30 4.41 14.64 4.66
CA ARG A 30 3.79 15.98 4.75
C ARG A 30 2.37 16.03 4.20
N GLY A 31 2.06 15.27 3.16
CA GLY A 31 0.70 15.11 2.63
C GLY A 31 -0.13 14.15 3.48
N GLY A 32 0.47 13.05 3.93
CA GLY A 32 -0.13 12.04 4.80
C GLY A 32 -0.42 12.54 6.20
N VAL A 33 0.44 13.43 6.76
CA VAL A 33 0.21 14.09 8.05
C VAL A 33 -1.10 14.86 8.06
N LYS A 34 -1.44 15.60 6.99
CA LYS A 34 -2.73 16.31 6.91
C LYS A 34 -3.94 15.38 6.89
N VAL A 35 -3.81 14.19 6.30
CA VAL A 35 -4.87 13.17 6.31
C VAL A 35 -4.89 12.46 7.67
N TYR A 36 -3.72 12.18 8.24
CA TYR A 36 -3.55 11.58 9.56
C TYR A 36 -4.13 12.49 10.66
N GLU A 37 -3.77 13.78 10.68
CA GLU A 37 -4.30 14.78 11.63
C GLU A 37 -5.82 14.92 11.54
N LYS A 38 -6.41 14.72 10.35
CA LYS A 38 -7.85 14.75 10.16
C LYS A 38 -8.56 13.49 10.70
N LEU A 39 -7.83 12.38 10.86
CA LEU A 39 -8.34 11.07 11.29
C LEU A 39 -8.05 10.77 12.77
N HIS A 40 -7.17 11.56 13.41
CA HIS A 40 -6.79 11.38 14.82
C HIS A 40 -7.12 12.65 15.61
N ASP A 41 -7.34 12.50 16.91
CA ASP A 41 -7.44 13.63 17.83
C ASP A 41 -6.05 14.19 18.16
N ASP A 42 -6.03 15.34 18.85
CA ASP A 42 -4.79 16.04 19.25
C ASP A 42 -3.91 15.24 20.22
N GLU A 43 -4.43 14.12 20.78
CA GLU A 43 -3.71 13.21 21.66
C GLU A 43 -3.19 11.96 20.90
N GLY A 44 -3.37 11.89 19.57
CA GLY A 44 -2.93 10.77 18.74
C GLY A 44 -3.79 9.52 18.86
N HIS A 45 -4.91 9.59 19.60
CA HIS A 45 -5.85 8.50 19.69
C HIS A 45 -6.68 8.42 18.42
N LYS A 46 -6.86 7.20 17.93
CA LYS A 46 -7.74 6.92 16.81
C LYS A 46 -9.13 7.42 17.17
N ARG A 47 -9.61 8.40 16.43
CA ARG A 47 -11.05 8.69 16.48
C ARG A 47 -11.76 7.45 15.98
N ASP A 48 -12.41 6.73 16.89
CA ASP A 48 -13.36 5.69 16.54
C ASP A 48 -14.58 6.34 15.87
N LEU A 49 -14.35 6.75 14.61
CA LEU A 49 -15.44 7.06 13.73
C LEU A 49 -15.97 5.72 13.22
N PRO A 50 -17.15 5.28 13.67
CA PRO A 50 -17.69 4.04 13.19
C PRO A 50 -17.82 4.14 11.67
N GLY A 51 -16.99 3.40 10.95
CA GLY A 51 -17.21 3.05 9.58
C GLY A 51 -16.72 3.97 8.48
N LYS A 52 -15.89 4.99 8.69
CA LYS A 52 -15.33 5.75 7.56
C LYS A 52 -13.86 5.44 7.33
N GLY A 53 -13.61 4.40 6.54
CA GLY A 53 -12.35 4.22 5.83
C GLY A 53 -12.06 5.38 4.86
N MET A 54 -10.90 5.35 4.22
CA MET A 54 -10.55 6.25 3.13
C MET A 54 -11.54 6.09 1.97
N THR A 55 -11.88 7.21 1.36
CA THR A 55 -12.68 7.19 0.14
C THR A 55 -11.88 6.60 -1.02
N ARG A 56 -12.55 6.09 -2.05
CA ARG A 56 -11.91 5.60 -3.28
C ARG A 56 -10.95 6.63 -3.89
N ALA A 57 -11.32 7.93 -3.86
CA ALA A 57 -10.48 9.01 -4.37
C ALA A 57 -9.18 9.18 -3.55
N GLN A 58 -9.24 9.04 -2.23
CA GLN A 58 -8.07 9.08 -1.36
C GLN A 58 -7.16 7.86 -1.58
N ILE A 59 -7.75 6.66 -1.72
CA ILE A 59 -7.00 5.43 -2.04
C ILE A 59 -6.34 5.55 -3.42
N ALA A 60 -7.05 6.09 -4.43
CA ALA A 60 -6.49 6.36 -5.75
C ALA A 60 -5.30 7.32 -5.69
N THR A 61 -5.37 8.34 -4.82
CA THR A 61 -4.27 9.29 -4.63
C THR A 61 -3.01 8.59 -4.10
N VAL A 62 -3.11 7.80 -3.04
CA VAL A 62 -1.94 7.10 -2.49
C VAL A 62 -1.43 6.01 -3.43
N ALA A 63 -2.30 5.36 -4.23
CA ALA A 63 -1.88 4.42 -5.26
C ALA A 63 -1.04 5.10 -6.36
N ARG A 64 -1.49 6.28 -6.88
CA ARG A 64 -0.70 7.07 -7.83
C ARG A 64 0.65 7.48 -7.26
N GLN A 65 0.66 7.95 -6.03
CA GLN A 65 1.87 8.37 -5.33
C GLN A 65 2.86 7.22 -5.15
N ALA A 66 2.37 5.99 -4.96
CA ALA A 66 3.19 4.79 -4.89
C ALA A 66 3.78 4.35 -6.24
N GLY A 67 3.29 4.89 -7.38
CA GLY A 67 3.80 4.62 -8.71
C GLY A 67 2.89 3.80 -9.62
N PHE A 68 1.66 3.49 -9.21
CA PHE A 68 0.69 2.85 -10.10
C PHE A 68 0.26 3.80 -11.21
N THR A 69 0.18 3.28 -12.43
CA THR A 69 -0.31 4.02 -13.60
C THR A 69 -1.82 4.26 -13.52
N GLU A 70 -2.32 5.23 -14.29
CA GLU A 70 -3.77 5.53 -14.34
C GLU A 70 -4.61 4.31 -14.76
N ASN A 71 -4.06 3.41 -15.57
CA ASN A 71 -4.75 2.17 -15.97
C ASN A 71 -4.80 1.13 -14.84
N GLU A 72 -3.85 1.16 -13.90
CA GLU A 72 -3.79 0.23 -12.77
C GLU A 72 -4.59 0.72 -11.57
N VAL A 73 -4.68 2.04 -11.39
CA VAL A 73 -5.31 2.66 -10.20
C VAL A 73 -6.73 2.15 -9.94
N PRO A 74 -7.65 2.02 -10.92
CA PRO A 74 -8.99 1.50 -10.65
C PRO A 74 -8.97 0.09 -10.05
N THR A 75 -8.13 -0.80 -10.59
CA THR A 75 -7.96 -2.17 -10.08
C THR A 75 -7.39 -2.17 -8.67
N MET A 76 -6.38 -1.34 -8.39
CA MET A 76 -5.76 -1.27 -7.06
C MET A 76 -6.71 -0.69 -6.01
N VAL A 77 -7.53 0.29 -6.38
CA VAL A 77 -8.60 0.81 -5.51
C VAL A 77 -9.63 -0.29 -5.21
N ALA A 78 -10.03 -1.05 -6.21
CA ALA A 78 -11.00 -2.13 -6.05
C ALA A 78 -10.45 -3.24 -5.13
N ILE A 79 -9.17 -3.62 -5.28
CA ILE A 79 -8.50 -4.57 -4.38
C ILE A 79 -8.48 -4.04 -2.95
N ALA A 80 -8.07 -2.79 -2.71
CA ALA A 80 -8.05 -2.20 -1.37
C ALA A 80 -9.44 -2.18 -0.72
N MET A 81 -10.47 -1.85 -1.49
CA MET A 81 -11.86 -1.89 -1.02
C MET A 81 -12.31 -3.32 -0.66
N ALA A 82 -11.94 -4.30 -1.47
CA ALA A 82 -12.27 -5.71 -1.21
C ALA A 82 -11.52 -6.30 0.00
N GLU A 83 -10.27 -5.87 0.23
CA GLU A 83 -9.40 -6.37 1.30
C GLU A 83 -9.68 -5.72 2.67
N SER A 84 -9.91 -4.41 2.71
CA SER A 84 -9.99 -3.65 3.95
C SER A 84 -11.24 -2.78 4.10
N GLY A 85 -12.10 -2.72 3.09
CA GLY A 85 -13.18 -1.73 3.04
C GLY A 85 -12.68 -0.28 3.02
N GLY A 86 -11.40 -0.08 2.64
CA GLY A 86 -10.76 1.22 2.65
C GLY A 86 -10.22 1.66 4.03
N VAL A 87 -10.16 0.75 5.01
CA VAL A 87 -9.66 1.06 6.36
C VAL A 87 -8.13 1.02 6.37
N PRO A 88 -7.43 2.15 6.60
CA PRO A 88 -5.97 2.22 6.47
C PRO A 88 -5.20 1.32 7.41
N ASN A 89 -5.72 1.11 8.60
CA ASN A 89 -5.10 0.28 9.64
C ASN A 89 -5.88 -1.01 9.89
N ALA A 90 -6.63 -1.50 8.89
CA ALA A 90 -7.26 -2.80 8.96
C ALA A 90 -6.23 -3.86 9.36
N TYR A 91 -6.61 -4.74 10.27
CA TYR A 91 -5.71 -5.74 10.83
C TYR A 91 -6.39 -7.09 10.92
N THR A 92 -5.78 -8.08 10.31
CA THR A 92 -6.20 -9.48 10.38
C THR A 92 -5.06 -10.33 10.92
N LYS A 93 -5.33 -11.15 11.93
CA LYS A 93 -4.35 -12.07 12.49
C LYS A 93 -4.97 -13.45 12.67
N THR A 94 -4.28 -14.44 12.13
CA THR A 94 -4.56 -15.87 12.29
C THR A 94 -3.26 -16.63 12.53
N ASP A 95 -3.31 -17.93 12.73
CA ASP A 95 -2.11 -18.77 12.84
C ASP A 95 -1.24 -18.74 11.57
N ARG A 96 -1.84 -18.48 10.41
CA ARG A 96 -1.17 -18.52 9.09
C ARG A 96 -0.89 -17.13 8.52
N GLU A 97 -1.55 -16.10 9.00
CA GLU A 97 -1.57 -14.78 8.40
C GLU A 97 -1.49 -13.70 9.47
N GLU A 98 -0.80 -12.62 9.15
CA GLU A 98 -0.81 -11.35 9.87
C GLU A 98 -0.81 -10.22 8.85
N SER A 99 -2.01 -9.74 8.50
CA SER A 99 -2.21 -8.79 7.41
C SER A 99 -2.62 -7.42 7.90
N VAL A 100 -2.05 -6.37 7.31
CA VAL A 100 -2.22 -4.98 7.75
C VAL A 100 -2.47 -4.04 6.58
N GLY A 101 -3.35 -3.07 6.81
CA GLY A 101 -3.50 -1.88 5.97
C GLY A 101 -4.49 -2.04 4.82
N LEU A 102 -4.50 -1.05 3.94
CA LEU A 102 -5.44 -0.96 2.81
C LEU A 102 -5.42 -2.20 1.93
N TRP A 103 -4.22 -2.68 1.57
CA TRP A 103 -4.01 -3.84 0.71
C TRP A 103 -3.69 -5.11 1.50
N GLN A 104 -3.96 -5.15 2.82
CA GLN A 104 -3.77 -6.32 3.68
C GLN A 104 -2.43 -7.04 3.42
N ILE A 105 -1.32 -6.31 3.60
CA ILE A 105 0.02 -6.86 3.42
C ILE A 105 0.32 -7.88 4.52
N ASN A 106 0.59 -9.13 4.13
CA ASN A 106 0.85 -10.21 5.07
C ASN A 106 2.29 -10.17 5.61
N LEU A 107 2.46 -9.75 6.85
CA LEU A 107 3.75 -9.59 7.52
C LEU A 107 4.48 -10.90 7.77
N LYS A 108 3.76 -12.04 7.88
CA LYS A 108 4.41 -13.34 8.00
C LYS A 108 5.11 -13.77 6.72
N ALA A 109 4.57 -13.37 5.57
CA ALA A 109 5.18 -13.61 4.26
C ALA A 109 6.19 -12.53 3.87
N HIS A 110 6.11 -11.35 4.48
CA HIS A 110 6.85 -10.14 4.11
C HIS A 110 7.40 -9.45 5.35
N SER A 111 8.31 -10.14 6.08
CA SER A 111 8.87 -9.71 7.36
C SER A 111 9.79 -8.49 7.30
N GLN A 112 10.08 -7.98 6.10
CA GLN A 112 10.82 -6.73 5.89
C GLN A 112 10.03 -5.47 6.28
N TRP A 113 8.72 -5.58 6.48
CA TRP A 113 7.87 -4.48 6.90
C TRP A 113 7.31 -4.70 8.31
N SER A 114 7.15 -3.61 9.05
CA SER A 114 6.53 -3.63 10.38
C SER A 114 5.01 -3.38 10.29
N ARG A 115 4.32 -3.69 11.37
CA ARG A 115 2.90 -3.42 11.51
C ARG A 115 2.59 -1.91 11.46
N GLU A 116 3.41 -1.11 12.13
CA GLU A 116 3.31 0.34 12.17
C GLU A 116 3.47 0.94 10.78
N GLU A 117 4.43 0.45 10.01
CA GLU A 117 4.64 0.89 8.64
C GLU A 117 3.45 0.54 7.75
N MET A 118 2.92 -0.67 7.87
CA MET A 118 1.80 -1.11 7.05
C MET A 118 0.46 -0.52 7.46
N ALA A 119 0.34 0.10 8.62
CA ALA A 119 -0.80 0.90 9.01
C ALA A 119 -0.81 2.31 8.38
N ASP A 120 0.34 2.78 7.88
CA ASP A 120 0.45 4.03 7.11
C ASP A 120 -0.02 3.80 5.66
N PRO A 121 -1.02 4.57 5.16
CA PRO A 121 -1.59 4.36 3.82
C PRO A 121 -0.56 4.48 2.70
N ALA A 122 0.38 5.42 2.80
CA ALA A 122 1.37 5.66 1.74
C ALA A 122 2.42 4.54 1.71
N LYS A 123 2.89 4.09 2.87
CA LYS A 123 3.82 2.96 2.98
C LYS A 123 3.16 1.65 2.56
N ASN A 124 1.88 1.45 2.93
CA ASN A 124 1.11 0.29 2.51
C ASN A 124 0.89 0.27 0.99
N ALA A 125 0.57 1.43 0.38
CA ALA A 125 0.48 1.56 -1.08
C ALA A 125 1.82 1.25 -1.77
N HIS A 126 2.94 1.71 -1.20
CA HIS A 126 4.26 1.39 -1.74
C HIS A 126 4.58 -0.10 -1.64
N ALA A 127 4.30 -0.75 -0.51
CA ALA A 127 4.47 -2.18 -0.37
C ALA A 127 3.62 -2.95 -1.39
N ALA A 128 2.37 -2.53 -1.61
CA ALA A 128 1.51 -3.10 -2.64
C ALA A 128 2.09 -2.89 -4.04
N PHE A 129 2.66 -1.73 -4.33
CA PHE A 129 3.35 -1.47 -5.61
C PHE A 129 4.52 -2.43 -5.81
N VAL A 130 5.42 -2.56 -4.83
CA VAL A 130 6.57 -3.49 -4.89
C VAL A 130 6.10 -4.93 -5.14
N LEU A 131 5.09 -5.40 -4.42
CA LEU A 131 4.54 -6.75 -4.60
C LEU A 131 3.93 -6.95 -5.98
N SER A 132 3.22 -5.95 -6.51
CA SER A 132 2.61 -6.01 -7.84
C SER A 132 3.65 -6.15 -8.98
N ARG A 133 4.90 -5.74 -8.75
CA ARG A 133 6.02 -5.87 -9.73
C ARG A 133 6.77 -7.19 -9.62
N SER A 134 6.44 -8.04 -8.64
CA SER A 134 7.03 -9.37 -8.51
C SER A 134 6.47 -10.35 -9.56
N LYS A 135 7.07 -11.55 -9.65
CA LYS A 135 6.57 -12.62 -10.54
C LYS A 135 5.10 -12.99 -10.31
N ARG A 136 4.59 -12.84 -9.09
CA ARG A 136 3.18 -13.10 -8.76
C ARG A 136 2.25 -11.97 -9.20
N GLY A 137 2.77 -10.77 -9.39
CA GLY A 137 1.95 -9.63 -9.76
C GLY A 137 0.78 -9.42 -8.82
N LEU A 138 -0.41 -9.20 -9.37
CA LEU A 138 -1.64 -9.04 -8.57
C LEU A 138 -2.14 -10.35 -7.94
N MET A 139 -1.55 -11.51 -8.28
CA MET A 139 -1.87 -12.80 -7.65
C MET A 139 -1.40 -12.91 -6.19
N HIS A 140 -0.82 -11.85 -5.60
CA HIS A 140 -0.63 -11.75 -4.15
C HIS A 140 -1.96 -11.65 -3.41
N TRP A 141 -2.98 -11.05 -4.03
CA TRP A 141 -4.28 -10.82 -3.42
C TRP A 141 -5.30 -11.90 -3.82
N SER A 142 -5.88 -12.57 -2.82
CA SER A 142 -6.89 -13.61 -3.04
C SER A 142 -8.15 -13.05 -3.70
N VAL A 143 -8.52 -11.81 -3.37
CA VAL A 143 -9.65 -11.10 -3.98
C VAL A 143 -9.45 -10.83 -5.47
N TYR A 144 -8.20 -10.75 -5.94
CA TYR A 144 -7.87 -10.67 -7.36
C TYR A 144 -7.93 -12.05 -8.02
N GLN A 145 -7.42 -13.09 -7.35
CA GLN A 145 -7.43 -14.47 -7.87
C GLN A 145 -8.86 -15.01 -8.10
N ASN A 146 -9.79 -14.63 -7.25
CA ASN A 146 -11.19 -15.11 -7.28
C ASN A 146 -12.19 -14.08 -7.82
N ASP A 147 -11.69 -13.02 -8.48
CA ASP A 147 -12.46 -11.96 -9.12
C ASP A 147 -13.35 -11.10 -8.20
N ARG A 148 -13.29 -11.27 -6.87
CA ARG A 148 -14.11 -10.49 -5.92
C ARG A 148 -13.84 -8.98 -5.98
N TYR A 149 -12.64 -8.55 -6.39
CA TYR A 149 -12.34 -7.12 -6.56
C TYR A 149 -13.24 -6.46 -7.59
N LYS A 150 -13.81 -7.22 -8.55
CA LYS A 150 -14.67 -6.69 -9.62
C LYS A 150 -15.97 -6.10 -9.09
N ASP A 151 -16.44 -6.56 -7.92
CA ASP A 151 -17.61 -6.00 -7.25
C ASP A 151 -17.36 -4.55 -6.77
N PHE A 152 -16.11 -4.12 -6.82
CA PHE A 152 -15.64 -2.80 -6.37
C PHE A 152 -15.05 -1.92 -7.49
N LEU A 153 -15.18 -2.32 -8.76
CA LEU A 153 -14.75 -1.50 -9.91
C LEU A 153 -15.70 -0.33 -10.20
#